data_4295b7b60f3d8883db03ce01d0be92a5
#
_entry.id   4295b7b60f3d8883db03ce01d0be92a5
#
_cell.length_a   1.000
_cell.length_b   1.000
_cell.length_c   1.000
_cell.angle_alpha   90.00
_cell.angle_beta   90.00
_cell.angle_gamma   90.00
#
_symmetry.space_group_name_H-M   'P 1'
#
loop_
_entity.id
_entity.type
_entity.pdbx_description
1 polymer ?
#
loop_
_entity_poly.entity_id
_entity_poly.type
_entity_poly.pdbx_seq_one_letter_code
_entity_poly.pdbx_strand_id
1 'polypeptide(L)'
;MELEYIKVSDYAKLKGNHYRTIMRHYKKGLIEGYTNEYGRTYLKNPNYKPVEDKSLSTRAVLYARVSDATNKASLDGQIERLRNYAAAKGYEIVDEYKEIDSGLNDNRKYFSQILNRDDYGILLAEHKDRITRFGYHYIENLLNRL
;
A
#
# COMPACT_ATOMS: atom_id res chain seq x y z
N MET A 1 17.21 5.75 11.94
CA MET A 1 16.56 4.82 10.99
C MET A 1 17.48 3.63 10.81
N GLU A 2 17.01 2.46 11.14
CA GLU A 2 17.80 1.24 10.96
C GLU A 2 17.71 0.78 9.49
N LEU A 3 18.85 0.41 8.94
CA LEU A 3 18.91 -0.12 7.57
C LEU A 3 18.45 -1.58 7.54
N GLU A 4 17.71 -1.95 6.51
CA GLU A 4 17.25 -3.33 6.30
C GLU A 4 18.43 -4.29 6.06
N TYR A 5 19.44 -3.84 5.33
CA TYR A 5 20.67 -4.59 5.07
C TYR A 5 21.87 -3.83 5.59
N ILE A 6 22.75 -4.51 6.28
CA ILE A 6 23.94 -3.96 6.92
C ILE A 6 25.21 -4.68 6.43
N LYS A 7 26.35 -4.02 6.62
CA LYS A 7 27.64 -4.62 6.30
C LYS A 7 27.91 -5.87 7.13
N VAL A 8 28.66 -6.81 6.60
CA VAL A 8 29.04 -8.03 7.30
C VAL A 8 29.74 -7.74 8.63
N SER A 9 30.61 -6.72 8.67
CA SER A 9 31.29 -6.29 9.90
C SER A 9 30.32 -5.84 11.00
N ASP A 10 29.28 -5.09 10.63
CA ASP A 10 28.27 -4.64 11.58
C ASP A 10 27.40 -5.79 12.07
N TYR A 11 27.04 -6.70 11.18
CA TYR A 11 26.31 -7.93 11.54
C TYR A 11 27.13 -8.80 12.50
N ALA A 12 28.43 -8.97 12.25
CA ALA A 12 29.34 -9.72 13.12
C ALA A 12 29.39 -9.13 14.53
N LYS A 13 29.45 -7.80 14.64
CA LYS A 13 29.39 -7.10 15.94
C LYS A 13 28.08 -7.35 16.67
N LEU A 14 26.94 -7.27 15.96
CA LEU A 14 25.63 -7.53 16.56
C LEU A 14 25.49 -8.95 17.12
N LYS A 15 26.06 -9.92 16.42
CA LYS A 15 25.99 -11.35 16.81
C LYS A 15 27.12 -11.78 17.74
N GLY A 16 28.10 -10.93 17.98
CA GLY A 16 29.29 -11.28 18.77
C GLY A 16 30.16 -12.36 18.13
N ASN A 17 30.13 -12.45 16.81
CA ASN A 17 30.87 -13.46 16.04
C ASN A 17 31.97 -12.83 15.20
N HIS A 18 32.95 -13.66 14.83
CA HIS A 18 34.02 -13.22 13.94
C HIS A 18 33.52 -13.08 12.49
N TYR A 19 34.04 -12.09 11.75
CA TYR A 19 33.69 -11.81 10.36
C TYR A 19 33.74 -13.07 9.47
N ARG A 20 34.78 -13.88 9.57
CA ARG A 20 34.96 -15.10 8.78
C ARG A 20 33.85 -16.13 9.05
N THR A 21 33.40 -16.24 10.29
CA THR A 21 32.31 -17.13 10.69
C THR A 21 31.00 -16.69 10.04
N ILE A 22 30.71 -15.39 10.06
CA ILE A 22 29.52 -14.82 9.42
C ILE A 22 29.54 -15.04 7.92
N MET A 23 30.66 -14.77 7.24
CA MET A 23 30.79 -15.00 5.80
C MET A 23 30.62 -16.47 5.43
N ARG A 24 31.14 -17.39 6.23
CA ARG A 24 30.93 -18.83 6.04
C ARG A 24 29.46 -19.21 6.16
N HIS A 25 28.76 -18.70 7.15
CA HIS A 25 27.31 -18.92 7.32
C HIS A 25 26.50 -18.35 6.16
N TYR A 26 26.86 -17.16 5.69
CA TYR A 26 26.22 -16.57 4.51
C TYR A 26 26.41 -17.43 3.25
N LYS A 27 27.63 -17.89 2.99
CA LYS A 27 27.92 -18.77 1.82
C LYS A 27 27.18 -20.11 1.89
N LYS A 28 26.88 -20.60 3.10
CA LYS A 28 26.07 -21.82 3.31
C LYS A 28 24.57 -21.57 3.21
N GLY A 29 24.11 -20.34 2.99
CA GLY A 29 22.70 -19.97 2.91
C GLY A 29 21.99 -19.88 4.26
N LEU A 30 22.72 -19.83 5.37
CA LEU A 30 22.15 -19.74 6.73
C LEU A 30 21.75 -18.31 7.12
N ILE A 31 22.24 -17.30 6.41
CA ILE A 31 21.96 -15.87 6.64
C ILE A 31 21.50 -15.27 5.33
N GLU A 32 20.37 -14.57 5.36
CA GLU A 32 19.84 -13.85 4.23
C GLU A 32 20.68 -12.59 3.92
N GLY A 33 21.01 -12.39 2.66
CA GLY A 33 21.79 -11.24 2.23
C GLY A 33 22.04 -11.25 0.73
N TYR A 34 22.83 -10.30 0.26
CA TYR A 34 23.23 -10.21 -1.14
C TYR A 34 24.65 -9.65 -1.27
N THR A 35 25.28 -9.94 -2.41
CA THR A 35 26.57 -9.36 -2.80
C THR A 35 26.31 -8.45 -4.00
N ASN A 36 26.74 -7.18 -3.91
CA ASN A 36 26.54 -6.22 -4.99
C ASN A 36 27.57 -6.42 -6.14
N GLU A 37 27.41 -5.66 -7.20
CA GLU A 37 28.30 -5.70 -8.38
C GLU A 37 29.78 -5.41 -8.09
N TYR A 38 30.07 -4.71 -6.98
CA TYR A 38 31.43 -4.41 -6.53
C TYR A 38 32.00 -5.46 -5.56
N GLY A 39 31.32 -6.60 -5.40
CA GLY A 39 31.78 -7.68 -4.53
C GLY A 39 31.57 -7.42 -3.03
N ARG A 40 30.79 -6.42 -2.64
CA ARG A 40 30.48 -6.12 -1.25
C ARG A 40 29.22 -6.87 -0.81
N THR A 41 29.33 -7.57 0.32
CA THR A 41 28.21 -8.34 0.89
C THR A 41 27.50 -7.54 1.97
N TYR A 42 26.17 -7.58 1.90
CA TYR A 42 25.25 -7.00 2.87
C TYR A 42 24.32 -8.09 3.38
N LEU A 43 24.08 -8.11 4.68
CA LEU A 43 23.26 -9.10 5.35
C LEU A 43 22.01 -8.45 5.92
N LYS A 44 20.92 -9.20 5.95
CA LYS A 44 19.66 -8.71 6.53
C LYS A 44 19.86 -8.42 8.00
N ASN A 45 19.55 -7.19 8.40
CA ASN A 45 19.65 -6.73 9.77
C ASN A 45 18.62 -7.45 10.65
N PRO A 46 19.02 -8.25 11.65
CA PRO A 46 18.07 -8.97 12.52
C PRO A 46 17.21 -8.04 13.38
N ASN A 47 17.67 -6.81 13.58
CA ASN A 47 16.94 -5.80 14.36
C ASN A 47 16.07 -4.90 13.50
N TYR A 48 16.14 -5.03 12.15
CA TYR A 48 15.31 -4.25 11.25
C TYR A 48 13.83 -4.60 11.45
N LYS A 49 13.08 -3.58 11.77
CA LYS A 49 11.62 -3.64 11.74
C LYS A 49 11.18 -2.76 10.58
N PRO A 50 10.46 -3.32 9.58
CA PRO A 50 9.84 -2.49 8.57
C PRO A 50 9.07 -1.38 9.29
N VAL A 51 9.31 -0.14 8.91
CA VAL A 51 8.43 0.95 9.32
C VAL A 51 7.10 0.66 8.64
N GLU A 52 6.22 -0.05 9.34
CA GLU A 52 4.83 -0.04 8.96
C GLU A 52 4.41 1.42 9.01
N ASP A 53 4.20 2.01 7.86
CA ASP A 53 3.61 3.33 7.79
C ASP A 53 2.14 3.19 8.22
N LYS A 54 1.96 3.07 9.54
CA LYS A 54 0.64 2.98 10.16
C LYS A 54 -0.22 4.19 9.82
N SER A 55 0.40 5.28 9.36
CA SER A 55 -0.31 6.49 8.96
C SER A 55 -1.19 6.23 7.73
N LEU A 56 -0.73 5.45 6.76
CA LEU A 56 -1.51 5.11 5.57
C LEU A 56 -2.61 4.08 5.86
N SER A 57 -2.40 3.17 6.79
CA SER A 57 -3.36 2.08 7.09
C SER A 57 -4.69 2.56 7.67
N THR A 58 -4.75 3.79 8.16
CA THR A 58 -5.96 4.43 8.70
C THR A 58 -6.46 5.58 7.84
N ARG A 59 -5.81 5.88 6.73
CA ARG A 59 -6.17 6.97 5.82
C ARG A 59 -7.02 6.45 4.67
N ALA A 60 -8.21 7.01 4.53
CA ALA A 60 -9.22 6.55 3.59
C ALA A 60 -9.57 7.61 2.54
N VAL A 61 -9.72 7.17 1.32
CA VAL A 61 -10.36 7.92 0.23
C VAL A 61 -11.75 7.35 0.00
N LEU A 62 -12.75 8.21 -0.08
CA LEU A 62 -14.13 7.84 -0.36
C LEU A 62 -14.44 8.01 -1.84
N TYR A 63 -15.09 7.02 -2.43
CA TYR A 63 -15.47 7.04 -3.83
C TYR A 63 -16.93 6.67 -4.01
N ALA A 64 -17.71 7.58 -4.59
CA ALA A 64 -19.09 7.38 -4.98
C ALA A 64 -19.25 7.57 -6.49
N ARG A 65 -20.02 6.70 -7.11
CA ARG A 65 -20.25 6.73 -8.55
C ARG A 65 -21.70 6.44 -8.90
N VAL A 66 -22.21 7.16 -9.89
CA VAL A 66 -23.44 6.84 -10.61
C VAL A 66 -23.15 6.86 -12.11
N SER A 67 -23.92 6.09 -12.89
CA SER A 67 -23.70 5.93 -14.32
C SER A 67 -24.15 7.14 -15.15
N ASP A 68 -25.11 7.90 -14.65
CA ASP A 68 -25.69 9.04 -15.34
C ASP A 68 -26.13 10.15 -14.37
N ALA A 69 -26.37 11.35 -14.93
CA ALA A 69 -26.74 12.53 -14.15
C ALA A 69 -28.13 12.45 -13.52
N THR A 70 -29.03 11.58 -13.98
CA THR A 70 -30.36 11.41 -13.39
C THR A 70 -30.30 10.85 -11.98
N ASN A 71 -29.23 10.13 -11.64
CA ASN A 71 -28.97 9.55 -10.33
C ASN A 71 -28.02 10.39 -9.46
N LYS A 72 -27.72 11.62 -9.87
CA LYS A 72 -26.77 12.50 -9.16
C LYS A 72 -27.07 12.66 -7.67
N ALA A 73 -28.35 12.72 -7.30
CA ALA A 73 -28.77 12.87 -5.90
C ALA A 73 -28.29 11.69 -5.03
N SER A 74 -28.09 10.49 -5.59
CA SER A 74 -27.61 9.35 -4.83
C SER A 74 -26.14 9.45 -4.44
N LEU A 75 -25.34 10.29 -5.09
CA LEU A 75 -23.93 10.50 -4.78
C LEU A 75 -23.73 11.04 -3.37
N ASP A 76 -24.52 12.03 -2.98
CA ASP A 76 -24.43 12.63 -1.65
C ASP A 76 -24.79 11.60 -0.55
N GLY A 77 -25.80 10.78 -0.80
CA GLY A 77 -26.18 9.68 0.09
C GLY A 77 -25.08 8.61 0.21
N GLN A 78 -24.45 8.26 -0.89
CA GLN A 78 -23.32 7.32 -0.88
C GLN A 78 -22.16 7.87 -0.03
N ILE A 79 -21.76 9.12 -0.25
CA ILE A 79 -20.66 9.76 0.49
C ILE A 79 -21.00 9.86 1.97
N GLU A 80 -22.21 10.24 2.35
CA GLU A 80 -22.62 10.34 3.75
C GLU A 80 -22.51 8.98 4.46
N ARG A 81 -23.00 7.91 3.85
CA ARG A 81 -22.88 6.56 4.40
C ARG A 81 -21.41 6.11 4.53
N LEU A 82 -20.58 6.46 3.57
CA LEU A 82 -19.13 6.16 3.62
C LEU A 82 -18.42 6.96 4.72
N ARG A 83 -18.79 8.23 4.92
CA ARG A 83 -18.28 9.04 6.04
C ARG A 83 -18.64 8.42 7.39
N ASN A 84 -19.88 7.99 7.54
CA ASN A 84 -20.34 7.35 8.79
C ASN A 84 -19.60 6.04 9.05
N TYR A 85 -19.36 5.25 8.01
CA TYR A 85 -18.57 4.03 8.12
C TYR A 85 -17.10 4.31 8.50
N ALA A 86 -16.47 5.29 7.86
CA ALA A 86 -15.11 5.69 8.17
C ALA A 86 -14.97 6.19 9.61
N ALA A 87 -15.94 7.00 10.08
CA ALA A 87 -15.96 7.49 11.47
C ALA A 87 -16.09 6.33 12.46
N ALA A 88 -16.99 5.36 12.20
CA ALA A 88 -17.17 4.19 13.05
C ALA A 88 -15.91 3.30 13.13
N LYS A 89 -15.12 3.24 12.07
CA LYS A 89 -13.85 2.49 12.00
C LYS A 89 -12.63 3.27 12.50
N GLY A 90 -12.78 4.55 12.78
CA GLY A 90 -11.66 5.41 13.16
C GLY A 90 -10.71 5.78 12.01
N TYR A 91 -11.19 5.74 10.77
CA TYR A 91 -10.40 6.13 9.61
C TYR A 91 -10.36 7.65 9.44
N GLU A 92 -9.20 8.16 9.04
CA GLU A 92 -9.02 9.54 8.62
C GLU A 92 -9.42 9.68 7.15
N ILE A 93 -10.39 10.54 6.85
CA ILE A 93 -10.80 10.82 5.47
C ILE A 93 -9.84 11.81 4.85
N VAL A 94 -9.07 11.35 3.86
CA VAL A 94 -8.10 12.18 3.14
C VAL A 94 -8.77 12.98 2.05
N ASP A 95 -9.69 12.36 1.31
CA ASP A 95 -10.42 12.99 0.21
C ASP A 95 -11.69 12.22 -0.13
N GLU A 96 -12.60 12.89 -0.84
CA GLU A 96 -13.88 12.35 -1.26
C GLU A 96 -14.09 12.63 -2.75
N TYR A 97 -14.49 11.62 -3.49
CA TYR A 97 -14.73 11.72 -4.93
C TYR A 97 -16.15 11.31 -5.28
N LYS A 98 -16.81 12.14 -6.05
CA LYS A 98 -18.13 11.88 -6.63
C LYS A 98 -18.00 11.87 -8.15
N GLU A 99 -18.29 10.74 -8.78
CA GLU A 99 -18.13 10.59 -10.22
C GLU A 99 -19.45 10.23 -10.89
N ILE A 100 -19.72 10.90 -12.02
CA ILE A 100 -20.83 10.57 -12.92
C ILE A 100 -20.20 9.99 -14.17
N ASP A 101 -20.10 8.68 -14.23
CA ASP A 101 -19.53 7.98 -15.39
C ASP A 101 -19.83 6.48 -15.32
N SER A 102 -19.75 5.80 -16.46
CA SER A 102 -19.95 4.36 -16.51
C SER A 102 -18.86 3.59 -15.79
N GLY A 103 -19.23 2.53 -15.06
CA GLY A 103 -18.27 1.56 -14.52
C GLY A 103 -17.51 0.76 -15.58
N LEU A 104 -17.93 0.86 -16.86
CA LEU A 104 -17.27 0.27 -18.01
C LEU A 104 -16.26 1.22 -18.67
N ASN A 105 -16.25 2.50 -18.29
CA ASN A 105 -15.33 3.48 -18.83
C ASN A 105 -13.95 3.35 -18.16
N ASP A 106 -12.94 3.01 -18.94
CA ASP A 106 -11.55 2.86 -18.47
C ASP A 106 -10.86 4.20 -18.24
N ASN A 107 -11.43 5.31 -18.71
CA ASN A 107 -10.85 6.65 -18.65
C ASN A 107 -11.64 7.61 -17.76
N ARG A 108 -12.07 7.15 -16.60
CA ARG A 108 -12.76 7.97 -15.61
C ARG A 108 -11.79 8.95 -14.94
N LYS A 109 -12.11 10.23 -14.98
CA LYS A 109 -11.25 11.32 -14.51
C LYS A 109 -10.87 11.15 -13.02
N TYR A 110 -11.86 11.01 -12.15
CA TYR A 110 -11.62 11.00 -10.71
C TYR A 110 -11.07 9.68 -10.24
N PHE A 111 -11.52 8.57 -10.79
CA PHE A 111 -10.98 7.27 -10.46
C PHE A 111 -9.50 7.17 -10.86
N SER A 112 -9.11 7.73 -11.99
CA SER A 112 -7.71 7.82 -12.41
C SER A 112 -6.87 8.65 -11.44
N GLN A 113 -7.41 9.73 -10.90
CA GLN A 113 -6.73 10.51 -9.86
C GLN A 113 -6.49 9.70 -8.60
N ILE A 114 -7.47 8.90 -8.16
CA ILE A 114 -7.35 8.02 -6.98
C ILE A 114 -6.24 7.00 -7.20
N LEU A 115 -6.16 6.36 -8.35
CA LEU A 115 -5.13 5.35 -8.66
C LEU A 115 -3.72 5.92 -8.68
N ASN A 116 -3.56 7.23 -8.92
CA ASN A 116 -2.28 7.92 -8.93
C ASN A 116 -1.89 8.54 -7.58
N ARG A 117 -2.73 8.44 -6.56
CA ARG A 117 -2.41 8.93 -5.21
C ARG A 117 -1.62 7.89 -4.43
N ASP A 118 -0.76 8.37 -3.54
CA ASP A 118 0.07 7.56 -2.65
C ASP A 118 -0.12 7.88 -1.16
N ASP A 119 -1.10 8.73 -0.83
CA ASP A 119 -1.33 9.27 0.51
C ASP A 119 -2.47 8.57 1.27
N TYR A 120 -2.94 7.43 0.80
CA TYR A 120 -4.00 6.64 1.43
C TYR A 120 -3.69 5.14 1.41
N GLY A 121 -4.28 4.40 2.33
CA GLY A 121 -4.18 2.94 2.39
C GLY A 121 -5.52 2.23 2.24
N ILE A 122 -6.63 2.99 2.25
CA ILE A 122 -7.99 2.45 2.18
C ILE A 122 -8.80 3.19 1.12
N LEU A 123 -9.39 2.45 0.21
CA LEU A 123 -10.39 2.96 -0.72
C LEU A 123 -11.77 2.42 -0.32
N LEU A 124 -12.68 3.32 0.04
CA LEU A 124 -14.04 3.00 0.43
C LEU A 124 -15.05 3.31 -0.68
N ALA A 125 -15.82 2.32 -1.06
CA ALA A 125 -16.99 2.45 -1.91
C ALA A 125 -18.11 1.57 -1.36
N GLU A 126 -19.36 1.89 -1.65
CA GLU A 126 -20.49 1.10 -1.13
C GLU A 126 -20.50 -0.33 -1.67
N HIS A 127 -20.08 -0.50 -2.92
CA HIS A 127 -20.03 -1.81 -3.58
C HIS A 127 -18.90 -1.82 -4.60
N LYS A 128 -18.33 -3.00 -4.88
CA LYS A 128 -17.28 -3.17 -5.89
C LYS A 128 -17.68 -2.64 -7.28
N ASP A 129 -18.96 -2.69 -7.64
CA ASP A 129 -19.47 -2.16 -8.91
C ASP A 129 -19.36 -0.62 -9.01
N ARG A 130 -19.21 0.09 -7.90
CA ARG A 130 -18.92 1.53 -7.88
C ARG A 130 -17.49 1.81 -8.27
N ILE A 131 -16.58 0.89 -8.00
CA ILE A 131 -15.19 0.95 -8.42
C ILE A 131 -15.11 0.61 -9.91
N THR A 132 -15.55 -0.57 -10.28
CA THR A 132 -15.61 -1.01 -11.68
C THR A 132 -16.58 -2.18 -11.84
N ARG A 133 -17.18 -2.31 -13.02
CA ARG A 133 -18.02 -3.48 -13.37
C ARG A 133 -17.20 -4.65 -13.86
N PHE A 134 -16.07 -4.39 -14.51
CA PHE A 134 -15.14 -5.40 -15.00
C PHE A 134 -13.72 -5.12 -14.54
N GLY A 135 -12.92 -6.16 -14.43
CA GLY A 135 -11.52 -6.04 -14.06
C GLY A 135 -11.27 -5.72 -12.58
N TYR A 136 -12.27 -5.91 -11.70
CA TYR A 136 -12.14 -5.62 -10.26
C TYR A 136 -10.93 -6.30 -9.63
N HIS A 137 -10.68 -7.56 -9.94
CA HIS A 137 -9.54 -8.30 -9.41
C HIS A 137 -8.19 -7.72 -9.82
N TYR A 138 -8.08 -7.15 -11.02
CA TYR A 138 -6.86 -6.46 -11.46
C TYR A 138 -6.62 -5.20 -10.64
N ILE A 139 -7.67 -4.42 -10.36
CA ILE A 139 -7.59 -3.21 -9.53
C ILE A 139 -7.29 -3.57 -8.09
N GLU A 140 -7.96 -4.56 -7.52
CA GLU A 140 -7.71 -5.05 -6.17
C GLU A 140 -6.25 -5.49 -6.00
N ASN A 141 -5.73 -6.27 -6.95
CA ASN A 141 -4.34 -6.70 -6.93
C ASN A 141 -3.36 -5.54 -7.06
N LEU A 142 -3.68 -4.53 -7.88
CA LEU A 142 -2.85 -3.33 -8.03
C LEU A 142 -2.78 -2.55 -6.71
N LEU A 143 -3.92 -2.32 -6.07
CA LEU A 143 -4.00 -1.58 -4.81
C LEU A 143 -3.33 -2.32 -3.65
N ASN A 144 -3.41 -3.64 -3.62
CA ASN A 144 -2.77 -4.45 -2.58
C ASN A 144 -1.23 -4.53 -2.71
N ARG A 145 -0.66 -4.05 -3.80
CA ARG A 145 0.80 -3.96 -3.99
C ARG A 145 1.39 -2.62 -3.55
N LEU A 146 0.55 -1.65 -3.35
CA LEU A 146 0.92 -0.32 -2.87
C LEU A 146 0.96 -0.31 -1.34
#